data_4b24b2c663890a18ca495371251bc064
#
_entry.id   4b24b2c663890a18ca495371251bc064
#
_cell.length_a   1.000
_cell.length_b   1.000
_cell.length_c   1.000
_cell.angle_alpha   90.00
_cell.angle_beta   90.00
_cell.angle_gamma   90.00
#
_symmetry.space_group_name_H-M   'P 1'
#
loop_
_entity.id
_entity.type
_entity.pdbx_description
1 polymer ?
#
loop_
_entity_poly.entity_id
_entity_poly.type
_entity_poly.pdbx_seq_one_letter_code
_entity_poly.pdbx_strand_id
1 'polypeptide(L)'
;MNIRKPTDYSALFTALDALMAAQLPQMELYCEIGRVVSGRAEKGAAVAASEYLQATYPTAEGFSPRNLRRMRDFYRMYGDTPELLAEAMRLNWTQNVVIMEAGLTMDERCWYIRKAAESGLSKKELLRMIASSAHLEIALGENEDTCYTVENDEFSEKNQYEEYPVYLPRQHLPQPLSLIHI
;
A
#
# COMPACT_ATOMS: atom_id res chain seq x y z
N MET A 1 -21.45 -33.30 6.62
CA MET A 1 -20.34 -32.43 7.08
C MET A 1 -19.42 -32.18 5.91
N ASN A 2 -19.40 -30.98 5.32
CA ASN A 2 -18.53 -30.64 4.19
C ASN A 2 -17.14 -30.33 4.75
N ILE A 3 -16.24 -31.31 4.75
CA ILE A 3 -14.83 -31.11 5.12
C ILE A 3 -14.17 -30.36 3.95
N ARG A 4 -13.93 -29.04 4.12
CA ARG A 4 -13.14 -28.29 3.15
C ARG A 4 -11.74 -28.89 3.08
N LYS A 5 -11.34 -29.28 1.88
CA LYS A 5 -9.97 -29.73 1.65
C LYS A 5 -9.00 -28.63 2.09
N PRO A 6 -7.96 -28.93 2.88
CA PRO A 6 -6.97 -27.94 3.27
C PRO A 6 -6.31 -27.34 2.01
N THR A 7 -6.12 -26.03 2.01
CA THR A 7 -5.45 -25.32 0.90
C THR A 7 -3.98 -25.70 0.87
N ASP A 8 -3.48 -26.08 -0.28
CA ASP A 8 -2.06 -26.40 -0.49
C ASP A 8 -1.26 -25.12 -0.82
N TYR A 9 -0.36 -24.73 0.06
CA TYR A 9 0.54 -23.60 -0.10
C TYR A 9 1.99 -23.99 -0.44
N SER A 10 2.28 -25.25 -0.77
CA SER A 10 3.65 -25.73 -1.03
C SER A 10 4.38 -24.93 -2.10
N ALA A 11 3.71 -24.65 -3.22
CA ALA A 11 4.28 -23.82 -4.28
C ALA A 11 4.55 -22.36 -3.84
N LEU A 12 3.72 -21.81 -2.97
CA LEU A 12 3.95 -20.51 -2.36
C LEU A 12 5.22 -20.52 -1.50
N PHE A 13 5.36 -21.52 -0.64
CA PHE A 13 6.51 -21.65 0.25
C PHE A 13 7.81 -21.85 -0.51
N THR A 14 7.81 -22.68 -1.54
CA THR A 14 8.99 -22.85 -2.43
C THR A 14 9.39 -21.52 -3.09
N ALA A 15 8.42 -20.72 -3.55
CA ALA A 15 8.71 -19.43 -4.14
C ALA A 15 9.28 -18.43 -3.11
N LEU A 16 8.75 -18.44 -1.87
CA LEU A 16 9.28 -17.62 -0.79
C LEU A 16 10.72 -17.98 -0.40
N ASP A 17 11.04 -19.28 -0.34
CA ASP A 17 12.41 -19.76 -0.09
C ASP A 17 13.39 -19.26 -1.16
N ALA A 18 12.99 -19.32 -2.43
CA ALA A 18 13.80 -18.81 -3.53
C ALA A 18 14.06 -17.30 -3.41
N LEU A 19 13.05 -16.52 -3.00
CA LEU A 19 13.18 -15.09 -2.78
C LEU A 19 14.11 -14.76 -1.59
N MET A 20 13.97 -15.50 -0.49
CA MET A 20 14.84 -15.33 0.67
C MET A 20 16.30 -15.68 0.38
N ALA A 21 16.53 -16.71 -0.44
CA ALA A 21 17.86 -17.12 -0.87
C ALA A 21 18.50 -16.10 -1.85
N ALA A 22 17.71 -15.34 -2.59
CA ALA A 22 18.19 -14.35 -3.57
C ALA A 22 18.83 -13.10 -2.95
N GLN A 23 18.66 -12.87 -1.64
CA GLN A 23 19.24 -11.73 -0.90
C GLN A 23 18.95 -10.36 -1.56
N LEU A 24 17.74 -10.18 -2.07
CA LEU A 24 17.32 -8.95 -2.74
C LEU A 24 17.32 -7.74 -1.78
N PRO A 25 17.51 -6.52 -2.28
CA PRO A 25 17.23 -5.30 -1.52
C PRO A 25 15.79 -5.30 -1.00
N GLN A 26 15.56 -4.66 0.15
CA GLN A 26 14.28 -4.73 0.88
C GLN A 26 13.06 -4.44 -0.01
N MET A 27 13.10 -3.37 -0.80
CA MET A 27 11.96 -2.99 -1.63
C MET A 27 11.69 -4.02 -2.73
N GLU A 28 12.74 -4.56 -3.35
CA GLU A 28 12.63 -5.61 -4.36
C GLU A 28 12.06 -6.89 -3.73
N LEU A 29 12.60 -7.30 -2.57
CA LEU A 29 12.09 -8.46 -1.85
C LEU A 29 10.61 -8.32 -1.51
N TYR A 30 10.19 -7.15 -1.00
CA TYR A 30 8.80 -6.91 -0.61
C TYR A 30 7.86 -6.87 -1.82
N CYS A 31 8.30 -6.28 -2.93
CA CYS A 31 7.56 -6.29 -4.18
C CYS A 31 7.37 -7.71 -4.71
N GLU A 32 8.44 -8.50 -4.75
CA GLU A 32 8.39 -9.89 -5.24
C GLU A 32 7.55 -10.82 -4.33
N ILE A 33 7.65 -10.66 -3.00
CA ILE A 33 6.74 -11.36 -2.07
C ILE A 33 5.29 -10.95 -2.37
N GLY A 34 5.04 -9.65 -2.57
CA GLY A 34 3.73 -9.13 -2.94
C GLY A 34 3.20 -9.78 -4.22
N ARG A 35 4.03 -9.89 -5.24
CA ARG A 35 3.71 -10.55 -6.51
C ARG A 35 3.31 -12.02 -6.31
N VAL A 36 4.13 -12.78 -5.60
CA VAL A 36 3.88 -14.20 -5.33
C VAL A 36 2.60 -14.40 -4.52
N VAL A 37 2.36 -13.59 -3.49
CA VAL A 37 1.15 -13.65 -2.66
C VAL A 37 -0.08 -13.20 -3.46
N SER A 38 0.04 -12.20 -4.35
CA SER A 38 -1.05 -11.72 -5.21
C SER A 38 -1.52 -12.76 -6.20
N GLY A 39 -0.62 -13.60 -6.72
CA GLY A 39 -0.95 -14.67 -7.65
C GLY A 39 -1.79 -15.80 -7.04
N ARG A 40 -2.07 -15.74 -5.74
CA ARG A 40 -2.90 -16.74 -5.05
C ARG A 40 -4.32 -16.23 -4.87
N ALA A 41 -5.28 -16.99 -5.42
CA ALA A 41 -6.70 -16.65 -5.30
C ALA A 41 -7.28 -17.01 -3.92
N GLU A 42 -6.58 -17.86 -3.15
CA GLU A 42 -7.09 -18.39 -1.89
C GLU A 42 -7.04 -17.34 -0.76
N LYS A 43 -8.14 -17.24 -0.04
CA LYS A 43 -8.19 -16.44 1.20
C LYS A 43 -7.19 -17.02 2.20
N GLY A 44 -6.36 -16.15 2.80
CA GLY A 44 -5.38 -16.56 3.80
C GLY A 44 -3.94 -16.70 3.29
N ALA A 45 -3.67 -16.57 1.99
CA ALA A 45 -2.31 -16.71 1.44
C ALA A 45 -1.28 -15.80 2.14
N ALA A 46 -1.62 -14.55 2.44
CA ALA A 46 -0.74 -13.62 3.16
C ALA A 46 -0.49 -14.04 4.62
N VAL A 47 -1.46 -14.70 5.26
CA VAL A 47 -1.30 -15.22 6.62
C VAL A 47 -0.41 -16.46 6.59
N ALA A 48 -0.69 -17.41 5.69
CA ALA A 48 0.13 -18.62 5.51
C ALA A 48 1.59 -18.27 5.15
N ALA A 49 1.80 -17.30 4.26
CA ALA A 49 3.12 -16.79 3.93
C ALA A 49 3.85 -16.20 5.15
N SER A 50 3.13 -15.42 5.98
CA SER A 50 3.67 -14.83 7.20
C SER A 50 4.09 -15.90 8.21
N GLU A 51 3.20 -16.84 8.50
CA GLU A 51 3.47 -17.93 9.44
C GLU A 51 4.68 -18.78 8.97
N TYR A 52 4.73 -19.09 7.68
CA TYR A 52 5.83 -19.82 7.09
C TYR A 52 7.17 -19.07 7.21
N LEU A 53 7.22 -17.79 6.79
CA LEU A 53 8.44 -16.99 6.85
C LEU A 53 8.94 -16.78 8.26
N GLN A 54 8.05 -16.52 9.24
CA GLN A 54 8.43 -16.36 10.63
C GLN A 54 8.95 -17.67 11.26
N ALA A 55 8.37 -18.81 10.88
CA ALA A 55 8.81 -20.10 11.38
C ALA A 55 10.15 -20.55 10.77
N THR A 56 10.35 -20.31 9.46
CA THR A 56 11.52 -20.77 8.72
C THR A 56 12.70 -19.80 8.85
N TYR A 57 12.42 -18.50 8.95
CA TYR A 57 13.44 -17.42 9.03
C TYR A 57 13.22 -16.53 10.26
N PRO A 58 13.38 -17.07 11.49
CA PRO A 58 13.01 -16.39 12.73
C PRO A 58 13.83 -15.13 13.03
N THR A 59 14.99 -14.98 12.40
CA THR A 59 15.86 -13.79 12.54
C THR A 59 15.53 -12.69 11.52
N ALA A 60 14.70 -13.00 10.52
CA ALA A 60 14.31 -12.03 9.50
C ALA A 60 13.09 -11.22 9.96
N GLU A 61 13.16 -9.92 9.80
CA GLU A 61 12.12 -8.99 10.23
C GLU A 61 11.19 -8.56 9.09
N GLY A 62 10.03 -8.00 9.47
CA GLY A 62 9.11 -7.41 8.49
C GLY A 62 8.05 -8.36 7.94
N PHE A 63 7.96 -9.61 8.40
CA PHE A 63 7.05 -10.61 7.85
C PHE A 63 5.79 -10.85 8.72
N SER A 64 5.28 -9.81 9.40
CA SER A 64 3.99 -9.91 10.08
C SER A 64 2.83 -10.09 9.07
N PRO A 65 1.69 -10.70 9.47
CA PRO A 65 0.54 -10.87 8.57
C PRO A 65 0.04 -9.56 7.96
N ARG A 66 0.08 -8.48 8.74
CA ARG A 66 -0.26 -7.14 8.26
C ARG A 66 0.69 -6.67 7.17
N ASN A 67 2.00 -6.87 7.37
CA ASN A 67 2.98 -6.43 6.39
C ASN A 67 2.95 -7.26 5.10
N LEU A 68 2.66 -8.56 5.18
CA LEU A 68 2.46 -9.41 4.01
C LEU A 68 1.24 -8.97 3.17
N ARG A 69 0.15 -8.53 3.84
CA ARG A 69 -1.00 -7.93 3.13
C ARG A 69 -0.60 -6.64 2.44
N ARG A 70 0.17 -5.76 3.09
CA ARG A 70 0.68 -4.52 2.50
C ARG A 70 1.57 -4.77 1.29
N MET A 71 2.44 -5.79 1.34
CA MET A 71 3.27 -6.19 0.19
C MET A 71 2.41 -6.64 -0.98
N ARG A 72 1.39 -7.46 -0.72
CA ARG A 72 0.41 -7.89 -1.72
C ARG A 72 -0.31 -6.68 -2.33
N ASP A 73 -0.78 -5.76 -1.47
CA ASP A 73 -1.56 -4.59 -1.90
C ASP A 73 -0.68 -3.59 -2.66
N PHE A 74 0.60 -3.46 -2.31
CA PHE A 74 1.61 -2.72 -3.06
C PHE A 74 1.73 -3.24 -4.50
N TYR A 75 1.93 -4.55 -4.64
CA TYR A 75 2.06 -5.15 -5.97
C TYR A 75 0.77 -5.01 -6.79
N ARG A 76 -0.39 -5.24 -6.17
CA ARG A 76 -1.69 -5.08 -6.84
C ARG A 76 -1.96 -3.65 -7.29
N MET A 77 -1.47 -2.69 -6.55
CA MET A 77 -1.69 -1.27 -6.83
C MET A 77 -0.79 -0.73 -7.94
N TYR A 78 0.45 -1.20 -7.99
CA TYR A 78 1.47 -0.62 -8.88
C TYR A 78 2.06 -1.61 -9.89
N GLY A 79 1.88 -2.92 -9.69
CA GLY A 79 2.56 -3.96 -10.45
C GLY A 79 2.21 -4.01 -11.94
N ASP A 80 1.01 -3.59 -12.29
CA ASP A 80 0.53 -3.58 -13.69
C ASP A 80 0.97 -2.31 -14.46
N THR A 81 1.58 -1.33 -13.77
CA THR A 81 2.09 -0.09 -14.36
C THR A 81 3.59 0.02 -14.08
N PRO A 82 4.47 -0.49 -15.00
CA PRO A 82 5.92 -0.59 -14.77
C PRO A 82 6.58 0.74 -14.42
N GLU A 83 6.16 1.83 -15.02
CA GLU A 83 6.70 3.17 -14.81
C GLU A 83 6.39 3.65 -13.38
N LEU A 84 5.14 3.51 -12.95
CA LEU A 84 4.72 3.88 -11.60
C LEU A 84 5.36 2.98 -10.54
N LEU A 85 5.46 1.68 -10.81
CA LEU A 85 6.18 0.75 -9.94
C LEU A 85 7.63 1.18 -9.77
N ALA A 86 8.32 1.55 -10.86
CA ALA A 86 9.70 2.03 -10.82
C ALA A 86 9.84 3.30 -9.96
N GLU A 87 8.90 4.24 -10.06
CA GLU A 87 8.88 5.44 -9.22
C GLU A 87 8.63 5.08 -7.74
N ALA A 88 7.66 4.23 -7.43
CA ALA A 88 7.37 3.76 -6.08
C ALA A 88 8.55 2.99 -5.45
N MET A 89 9.30 2.24 -6.26
CA MET A 89 10.49 1.51 -5.81
C MET A 89 11.66 2.41 -5.41
N ARG A 90 11.67 3.69 -5.79
CA ARG A 90 12.66 4.69 -5.34
C ARG A 90 12.42 5.14 -3.90
N LEU A 91 11.22 4.96 -3.39
CA LEU A 91 10.85 5.28 -2.01
C LEU A 91 11.19 4.11 -1.08
N ASN A 92 11.38 4.39 0.21
CA ASN A 92 11.48 3.32 1.19
C ASN A 92 10.09 2.73 1.51
N TRP A 93 10.09 1.54 2.13
CA TRP A 93 8.86 0.84 2.46
C TRP A 93 7.88 1.66 3.31
N THR A 94 8.39 2.41 4.29
CA THR A 94 7.56 3.21 5.19
C THR A 94 6.84 4.35 4.45
N GLN A 95 7.50 5.00 3.49
CA GLN A 95 6.88 6.04 2.65
C GLN A 95 5.78 5.45 1.77
N ASN A 96 6.06 4.31 1.13
CA ASN A 96 5.06 3.60 0.33
C ASN A 96 3.84 3.23 1.15
N VAL A 97 4.03 2.67 2.36
CA VAL A 97 2.92 2.33 3.26
C VAL A 97 2.08 3.57 3.61
N VAL A 98 2.71 4.71 3.87
CA VAL A 98 1.98 5.96 4.16
C VAL A 98 1.09 6.37 3.00
N ILE A 99 1.60 6.33 1.76
CA ILE A 99 0.84 6.70 0.57
C ILE A 99 -0.28 5.69 0.29
N MET A 100 0.00 4.40 0.43
CA MET A 100 -0.99 3.35 0.20
C MET A 100 -2.16 3.38 1.18
N GLU A 101 -1.88 3.64 2.47
CA GLU A 101 -2.90 3.66 3.54
C GLU A 101 -3.64 5.00 3.60
N ALA A 102 -3.21 6.02 2.89
CA ALA A 102 -3.94 7.28 2.76
C ALA A 102 -5.13 7.12 1.80
N GLY A 103 -6.23 7.79 2.11
CA GLY A 103 -7.45 7.79 1.30
C GLY A 103 -7.31 8.65 0.03
N LEU A 104 -6.32 8.32 -0.80
CA LEU A 104 -5.93 9.06 -1.99
C LEU A 104 -6.44 8.36 -3.26
N THR A 105 -6.80 9.14 -4.26
CA THR A 105 -6.99 8.64 -5.64
C THR A 105 -5.64 8.17 -6.22
N MET A 106 -5.67 7.50 -7.36
CA MET A 106 -4.42 7.05 -8.00
C MET A 106 -3.56 8.24 -8.46
N ASP A 107 -4.18 9.29 -8.98
CA ASP A 107 -3.47 10.49 -9.43
C ASP A 107 -2.76 11.21 -8.26
N GLU A 108 -3.46 11.35 -7.14
CA GLU A 108 -2.87 11.89 -5.92
C GLU A 108 -1.70 11.03 -5.41
N ARG A 109 -1.83 9.69 -5.47
CA ARG A 109 -0.73 8.78 -5.11
C ARG A 109 0.48 8.98 -6.01
N CYS A 110 0.28 9.04 -7.33
CA CYS A 110 1.35 9.31 -8.28
C CYS A 110 2.06 10.63 -7.94
N TRP A 111 1.28 11.68 -7.67
CA TRP A 111 1.84 12.97 -7.29
C TRP A 111 2.70 12.87 -6.02
N TYR A 112 2.19 12.22 -4.95
CA TYR A 112 2.96 12.06 -3.71
C TYR A 112 4.18 11.16 -3.86
N ILE A 113 4.11 10.11 -4.69
CA ILE A 113 5.27 9.25 -5.00
C ILE A 113 6.39 10.09 -5.65
N ARG A 114 6.06 10.84 -6.70
CA ARG A 114 7.03 11.70 -7.41
C ARG A 114 7.61 12.76 -6.48
N LYS A 115 6.73 13.46 -5.77
CA LYS A 115 7.15 14.52 -4.83
C LYS A 115 8.06 13.99 -3.73
N ALA A 116 7.74 12.82 -3.17
CA ALA A 116 8.57 12.20 -2.15
C ALA A 116 9.92 11.74 -2.69
N ALA A 117 9.96 11.20 -3.92
CA ALA A 117 11.20 10.77 -4.58
C ALA A 117 12.12 11.94 -4.96
N GLU A 118 11.54 13.05 -5.44
CA GLU A 118 12.28 14.24 -5.87
C GLU A 118 12.83 15.03 -4.68
N SER A 119 12.01 15.22 -3.66
CA SER A 119 12.34 16.07 -2.51
C SER A 119 12.98 15.31 -1.35
N GLY A 120 13.12 13.98 -1.43
CA GLY A 120 13.68 13.17 -0.35
C GLY A 120 12.90 13.27 0.96
N LEU A 121 11.56 13.36 0.87
CA LEU A 121 10.69 13.62 2.02
C LEU A 121 10.83 12.53 3.09
N SER A 122 10.93 12.94 4.36
CA SER A 122 10.80 12.03 5.48
C SER A 122 9.33 11.56 5.62
N LYS A 123 9.13 10.43 6.34
CA LYS A 123 7.78 9.96 6.70
C LYS A 123 6.91 11.07 7.32
N LYS A 124 7.50 11.89 8.22
CA LYS A 124 6.77 12.93 8.94
C LYS A 124 6.34 14.07 8.00
N GLU A 125 7.20 14.47 7.10
CA GLU A 125 6.89 15.48 6.08
C GLU A 125 5.83 14.99 5.13
N LEU A 126 5.95 13.76 4.64
CA LEU A 126 4.97 13.13 3.76
C LEU A 126 3.58 13.08 4.41
N LEU A 127 3.49 12.63 5.68
CA LEU A 127 2.23 12.62 6.43
C LEU A 127 1.63 14.04 6.57
N ARG A 128 2.47 15.06 6.82
CA ARG A 128 2.01 16.45 6.92
C ARG A 128 1.47 16.96 5.59
N MET A 129 2.17 16.69 4.50
CA MET A 129 1.75 17.09 3.16
C MET A 129 0.44 16.42 2.73
N ILE A 130 0.26 15.15 3.05
CA ILE A 130 -1.01 14.44 2.80
C ILE A 130 -2.14 15.06 3.64
N ALA A 131 -1.89 15.33 4.91
CA ALA A 131 -2.89 15.92 5.80
C ALA A 131 -3.32 17.34 5.40
N SER A 132 -2.43 18.12 4.78
CA SER A 132 -2.73 19.46 4.24
C SER A 132 -3.27 19.42 2.81
N SER A 133 -3.40 18.26 2.18
CA SER A 133 -3.78 18.13 0.77
C SER A 133 -2.89 18.96 -0.18
N ALA A 134 -1.57 18.94 0.06
CA ALA A 134 -0.60 19.77 -0.64
C ALA A 134 -0.61 19.59 -2.18
N HIS A 135 -1.12 18.47 -2.69
CA HIS A 135 -1.32 18.26 -4.12
C HIS A 135 -2.30 19.26 -4.77
N LEU A 136 -3.24 19.85 -4.00
CA LEU A 136 -4.20 20.81 -4.51
C LEU A 136 -3.60 22.22 -4.67
N GLU A 137 -2.60 22.58 -3.87
CA GLU A 137 -1.99 23.91 -3.90
C GLU A 137 -1.19 24.14 -5.19
N ILE A 138 -0.65 23.08 -5.79
CA ILE A 138 0.17 23.13 -7.01
C ILE A 138 -0.67 22.99 -8.27
N ALA A 139 -1.84 22.33 -8.20
CA ALA A 139 -2.76 22.22 -9.33
C ALA A 139 -3.33 23.58 -9.80
N LEU A 140 -3.19 24.62 -8.97
CA LEU A 140 -3.54 25.99 -9.33
C LEU A 140 -2.40 26.75 -10.05
N GLY A 141 -1.19 26.18 -10.14
CA GLY A 141 0.00 26.83 -10.67
C GLY A 141 0.66 26.19 -11.91
N GLU A 142 0.47 24.91 -12.16
CA GLU A 142 1.15 24.21 -13.25
C GLU A 142 0.24 23.16 -13.91
N ASN A 143 -0.29 23.47 -15.08
CA ASN A 143 -0.77 22.48 -16.04
C ASN A 143 0.44 21.80 -16.69
N GLU A 144 0.36 20.47 -16.78
CA GLU A 144 1.14 19.53 -17.59
C GLU A 144 2.01 18.61 -16.76
N ASP A 145 1.38 17.51 -16.29
CA ASP A 145 1.89 16.15 -16.50
C ASP A 145 0.81 15.17 -16.05
N THR A 146 0.10 14.62 -17.00
CA THR A 146 -0.95 13.62 -16.78
C THR A 146 -0.33 12.37 -16.16
N CYS A 147 -0.73 12.08 -14.91
CA CYS A 147 -0.47 10.80 -14.30
C CYS A 147 -1.20 9.68 -15.07
N TYR A 148 -0.65 8.50 -15.07
CA TYR A 148 -1.18 7.34 -15.78
C TYR A 148 -2.64 7.08 -15.38
N THR A 149 -3.55 7.18 -16.35
CA THR A 149 -4.92 6.72 -16.17
C THR A 149 -4.92 5.19 -16.26
N VAL A 150 -4.94 4.52 -15.14
CA VAL A 150 -5.37 3.13 -15.08
C VAL A 150 -6.89 3.15 -15.16
N GLU A 151 -7.47 2.65 -16.25
CA GLU A 151 -8.90 2.41 -16.30
C GLU A 151 -9.27 1.43 -15.20
N ASN A 152 -9.78 1.97 -14.09
CA ASN A 152 -10.27 1.21 -12.96
C ASN A 152 -11.69 0.70 -13.22
N ASP A 153 -11.82 -0.32 -14.05
CA ASP A 153 -12.96 -1.20 -13.95
C ASP A 153 -12.65 -2.29 -12.91
N GLU A 154 -13.38 -2.29 -11.80
CA GLU A 154 -13.48 -3.33 -10.76
C GLU A 154 -12.62 -3.28 -9.48
N PHE A 155 -12.01 -2.18 -9.06
CA PHE A 155 -11.35 -2.19 -7.75
C PHE A 155 -12.23 -1.66 -6.60
N SER A 156 -13.47 -1.31 -6.86
CA SER A 156 -14.33 -0.52 -5.95
C SER A 156 -15.38 -1.34 -5.24
N GLU A 157 -15.37 -2.58 -4.94
CA GLU A 157 -16.52 -3.03 -4.11
C GLU A 157 -16.43 -4.32 -3.27
N LYS A 158 -15.31 -4.96 -3.09
CA LYS A 158 -15.32 -6.17 -2.22
C LYS A 158 -14.11 -6.38 -1.30
N ASN A 159 -13.55 -5.33 -0.73
CA ASN A 159 -12.68 -5.49 0.43
C ASN A 159 -13.40 -5.03 1.69
N GLN A 160 -14.26 -5.88 2.24
CA GLN A 160 -14.63 -5.82 3.65
C GLN A 160 -13.37 -6.11 4.47
N TYR A 161 -12.57 -5.08 4.69
CA TYR A 161 -11.57 -5.09 5.75
C TYR A 161 -12.32 -4.82 7.05
N GLU A 162 -12.42 -5.84 7.92
CA GLU A 162 -12.75 -5.63 9.31
C GLU A 162 -11.81 -4.57 9.88
N GLU A 163 -12.41 -3.51 10.31
CA GLU A 163 -12.01 -2.44 11.22
C GLU A 163 -10.51 -2.30 11.54
N TYR A 164 -9.86 -1.45 10.75
CA TYR A 164 -8.71 -0.72 11.26
C TYR A 164 -9.13 0.76 11.41
N PRO A 165 -8.85 1.43 12.54
CA PRO A 165 -9.17 2.83 12.68
C PRO A 165 -8.41 3.62 11.62
N VAL A 166 -9.12 4.03 10.60
CA VAL A 166 -8.68 5.07 9.67
C VAL A 166 -8.54 6.32 10.52
N TYR A 167 -7.33 6.82 10.66
CA TYR A 167 -7.09 8.13 11.24
C TYR A 167 -7.64 9.16 10.25
N LEU A 168 -8.94 9.41 10.28
CA LEU A 168 -9.55 10.54 9.63
C LEU A 168 -9.17 11.77 10.46
N PRO A 169 -8.53 12.78 9.89
CA PRO A 169 -8.42 14.08 10.56
C PRO A 169 -9.85 14.58 10.77
N ARG A 170 -10.22 14.86 12.01
CA ARG A 170 -11.49 15.52 12.35
C ARG A 170 -11.53 16.84 11.59
N GLN A 171 -12.38 16.93 10.58
CA GLN A 171 -12.76 18.21 10.01
C GLN A 171 -13.44 19.02 11.12
N HIS A 172 -12.77 20.07 11.56
CA HIS A 172 -13.39 21.13 12.35
C HIS A 172 -14.31 21.90 11.38
N LEU A 173 -15.55 21.48 11.30
CA LEU A 173 -16.60 22.32 10.75
C LEU A 173 -16.81 23.48 11.72
N PRO A 174 -16.74 24.74 11.27
CA PRO A 174 -17.09 25.87 12.11
C PRO A 174 -18.56 25.75 12.49
N GLN A 175 -18.84 25.79 13.79
CA GLN A 175 -20.20 25.83 14.34
C GLN A 175 -20.92 27.07 13.82
N PRO A 176 -22.18 26.97 13.38
CA PRO A 176 -22.97 28.15 13.06
C PRO A 176 -23.22 28.95 14.32
N LEU A 177 -22.89 30.24 14.29
CA LEU A 177 -23.21 31.20 15.34
C LEU A 177 -24.71 31.22 15.58
N SER A 178 -25.15 30.78 16.76
CA SER A 178 -26.53 30.95 17.22
C SER A 178 -26.80 32.44 17.46
N LEU A 179 -27.66 33.00 16.63
CA LEU A 179 -28.27 34.31 16.88
C LEU A 179 -29.14 34.21 18.13
N ILE A 180 -28.68 34.83 19.24
CA ILE A 180 -29.51 35.10 20.41
C ILE A 180 -30.40 36.23 20.02
N HIS A 181 -31.70 36.01 19.98
CA HIS A 181 -32.70 37.06 19.93
C HIS A 181 -33.01 37.49 21.37
N ILE A 182 -32.87 38.76 21.59
CA ILE A 182 -33.39 39.52 22.74
C ILE A 182 -34.91 39.67 22.61
#